data_08a54b98aaab79ee4f894fbf6aad1bad
#
_entry.id   08a54b98aaab79ee4f894fbf6aad1bad
#
_cell.length_a   1.000
_cell.length_b   1.000
_cell.length_c   1.000
_cell.angle_alpha   90.00
_cell.angle_beta   90.00
_cell.angle_gamma   90.00
#
_symmetry.space_group_name_H-M   'P 1'
#
loop_
_entity.id
_entity.type
_entity.pdbx_description
1 polymer ?
#
loop_
_entity_poly.entity_id
_entity_poly.type
_entity_poly.pdbx_seq_one_letter_code
_entity_poly.pdbx_strand_id
1 'polypeptide(L)'
;YTEETDLPWDYQRIILDCLKPEMKLLDIDTGGGEFLLSLHHPYENTSAAEAYPPNVELCKETLLPLGIDFRAGDGKDVLPFDDGAFDMIINRHGDFNVNDIHRMLKDGGIFITEQVGAENDRELVELLLGKTELPFPEQYLDTAREKFSELGFEILDARECFRPIKFYDVGALVWFARIIEWEFPGFSVERCKDRLLHAQKLLMQNGVIEGRIHRFLLVCSKSGTACR
;
A
#
# COMPACT_ATOMS: atom_id res chain seq x y z
N TYR A 1 19.23 -1.27 15.27
CA TYR A 1 19.52 -1.47 13.85
C TYR A 1 18.56 -2.49 13.25
N THR A 2 17.97 -2.15 12.12
CA THR A 2 17.00 -2.95 11.38
C THR A 2 17.53 -3.21 9.98
N GLU A 3 17.29 -4.40 9.45
CA GLU A 3 17.63 -4.79 8.08
C GLU A 3 16.39 -5.40 7.42
N GLU A 4 16.06 -4.92 6.22
CA GLU A 4 14.98 -5.42 5.38
C GLU A 4 15.54 -5.71 3.99
N THR A 5 15.03 -6.75 3.33
CA THR A 5 15.45 -7.09 1.97
C THR A 5 14.51 -6.45 0.94
N ASP A 6 15.06 -6.09 -0.23
CA ASP A 6 14.30 -5.54 -1.34
C ASP A 6 13.17 -6.49 -1.80
N LEU A 7 12.08 -5.91 -2.28
CA LEU A 7 10.99 -6.66 -2.92
C LEU A 7 11.47 -7.27 -4.25
N PRO A 8 10.89 -8.40 -4.69
CA PRO A 8 11.27 -9.06 -5.95
C PRO A 8 10.67 -8.35 -7.18
N TRP A 9 10.15 -7.16 -7.03
CA TRP A 9 9.66 -6.27 -8.10
C TRP A 9 10.00 -4.82 -7.79
N ASP A 10 10.00 -3.99 -8.82
CA ASP A 10 10.12 -2.54 -8.75
C ASP A 10 8.78 -1.92 -9.16
N TYR A 11 8.01 -1.45 -8.17
CA TYR A 11 6.69 -0.87 -8.36
C TYR A 11 6.72 0.35 -9.29
N GLN A 12 7.69 1.26 -9.10
CA GLN A 12 7.85 2.43 -9.95
C GLN A 12 8.14 2.05 -11.40
N ARG A 13 9.00 1.07 -11.60
CA ARG A 13 9.35 0.59 -12.95
C ARG A 13 8.15 -0.02 -13.65
N ILE A 14 7.34 -0.81 -12.95
CA ILE A 14 6.12 -1.42 -13.51
C ILE A 14 5.15 -0.33 -13.99
N ILE A 15 4.96 0.74 -13.20
CA ILE A 15 4.13 1.88 -13.60
C ILE A 15 4.71 2.55 -14.85
N LEU A 16 5.99 2.90 -14.83
CA LEU A 16 6.65 3.61 -15.94
C LEU A 16 6.69 2.81 -17.24
N ASP A 17 6.75 1.48 -17.19
CA ASP A 17 6.69 0.63 -18.37
C ASP A 17 5.32 0.66 -19.06
N CYS A 18 4.25 1.01 -18.34
CA CYS A 18 2.87 1.11 -18.87
C CYS A 18 2.42 2.56 -19.10
N LEU A 19 2.97 3.53 -18.35
CA LEU A 19 2.51 4.92 -18.33
C LEU A 19 3.04 5.69 -19.55
N LYS A 20 2.13 6.34 -20.30
CA LYS A 20 2.47 7.23 -21.41
C LYS A 20 2.10 8.67 -21.09
N PRO A 21 2.81 9.68 -21.64
CA PRO A 21 2.60 11.09 -21.30
C PRO A 21 1.16 11.60 -21.52
N GLU A 22 0.45 11.05 -22.48
CA GLU A 22 -0.94 11.43 -22.80
C GLU A 22 -2.00 10.78 -21.92
N MET A 23 -1.65 9.77 -21.11
CA MET A 23 -2.58 9.07 -20.22
C MET A 23 -2.99 9.95 -19.06
N LYS A 24 -4.26 9.83 -18.64
CA LYS A 24 -4.76 10.42 -17.39
C LYS A 24 -4.48 9.45 -16.24
N LEU A 25 -3.64 9.90 -15.31
CA LEU A 25 -3.19 9.16 -14.12
C LEU A 25 -3.92 9.64 -12.87
N LEU A 26 -4.37 8.71 -12.03
CA LEU A 26 -4.82 8.96 -10.65
C LEU A 26 -3.97 8.16 -9.68
N ASP A 27 -3.48 8.80 -8.63
CA ASP A 27 -2.85 8.17 -7.46
C ASP A 27 -3.80 8.26 -6.25
N ILE A 28 -4.25 7.12 -5.74
CA ILE A 28 -5.16 7.02 -4.59
C ILE A 28 -4.31 6.76 -3.33
N ASP A 29 -4.62 7.51 -2.26
CA ASP A 29 -3.85 7.54 -1.01
C ASP A 29 -2.39 7.93 -1.27
N THR A 30 -2.23 9.08 -1.94
CA THR A 30 -0.93 9.56 -2.46
C THR A 30 0.09 9.92 -1.36
N GLY A 31 -0.33 9.97 -0.10
CA GLY A 31 0.51 10.45 1.00
C GLY A 31 0.85 11.92 0.85
N GLY A 32 2.13 12.27 0.92
CA GLY A 32 2.61 13.63 0.65
C GLY A 32 2.75 13.99 -0.83
N GLY A 33 2.54 13.02 -1.74
CA GLY A 33 2.69 13.21 -3.19
C GLY A 33 4.11 12.98 -3.72
N GLU A 34 5.09 12.68 -2.86
CA GLU A 34 6.50 12.54 -3.28
C GLU A 34 6.70 11.42 -4.30
N PHE A 35 6.03 10.27 -4.09
CA PHE A 35 6.09 9.17 -5.03
C PHE A 35 5.46 9.55 -6.37
N LEU A 36 4.28 10.17 -6.36
CA LEU A 36 3.60 10.63 -7.57
C LEU A 36 4.47 11.60 -8.37
N LEU A 37 5.08 12.58 -7.71
CA LEU A 37 5.99 13.53 -8.36
C LEU A 37 7.25 12.87 -8.93
N SER A 38 7.72 11.78 -8.32
CA SER A 38 8.89 11.02 -8.79
C SER A 38 8.66 10.29 -10.12
N LEU A 39 7.40 10.12 -10.54
CA LEU A 39 7.04 9.54 -11.84
C LEU A 39 7.30 10.51 -13.01
N HIS A 40 7.47 11.81 -12.74
CA HIS A 40 7.68 12.87 -13.73
C HIS A 40 6.61 12.89 -14.85
N HIS A 41 5.37 12.51 -14.52
CA HIS A 41 4.25 12.52 -15.44
C HIS A 41 3.76 13.97 -15.67
N PRO A 42 3.25 14.35 -16.87
CA PRO A 42 2.71 15.68 -17.12
C PRO A 42 1.63 16.05 -16.10
N TYR A 43 1.79 17.17 -15.42
CA TYR A 43 0.93 17.58 -14.30
C TYR A 43 -0.54 17.76 -14.72
N GLU A 44 -0.80 18.27 -15.93
CA GLU A 44 -2.13 18.43 -16.52
C GLU A 44 -2.84 17.09 -16.79
N ASN A 45 -2.11 15.98 -16.74
CA ASN A 45 -2.62 14.63 -16.90
C ASN A 45 -2.57 13.84 -15.59
N THR A 46 -2.23 14.49 -14.48
CA THR A 46 -2.03 13.84 -13.18
C THR A 46 -3.12 14.29 -12.19
N SER A 47 -3.70 13.33 -11.49
CA SER A 47 -4.65 13.53 -10.40
C SER A 47 -4.21 12.76 -9.16
N ALA A 48 -4.64 13.21 -7.98
CA ALA A 48 -4.35 12.56 -6.71
C ALA A 48 -5.54 12.64 -5.75
N ALA A 49 -5.69 11.63 -4.90
CA ALA A 49 -6.63 11.61 -3.78
C ALA A 49 -5.91 11.26 -2.48
N GLU A 50 -6.34 11.86 -1.36
CA GLU A 50 -5.81 11.60 -0.02
C GLU A 50 -6.87 11.95 1.02
N ALA A 51 -6.95 11.17 2.11
CA ALA A 51 -7.92 11.36 3.19
C ALA A 51 -7.31 11.81 4.51
N TYR A 52 -6.06 11.47 4.80
CA TYR A 52 -5.43 11.81 6.08
C TYR A 52 -5.19 13.32 6.18
N PRO A 53 -5.81 14.03 7.16
CA PRO A 53 -5.84 15.49 7.16
C PRO A 53 -4.48 16.18 7.04
N PRO A 54 -3.40 15.75 7.70
CA PRO A 54 -2.09 16.36 7.52
C PRO A 54 -1.56 16.24 6.08
N ASN A 55 -1.75 15.09 5.43
CA ASN A 55 -1.35 14.87 4.05
C ASN A 55 -2.23 15.67 3.07
N VAL A 56 -3.53 15.80 3.36
CA VAL A 56 -4.45 16.64 2.56
C VAL A 56 -3.95 18.07 2.51
N GLU A 57 -3.58 18.66 3.64
CA GLU A 57 -3.05 20.02 3.66
C GLU A 57 -1.71 20.12 2.92
N LEU A 58 -0.80 19.15 3.12
CA LEU A 58 0.45 19.09 2.39
C LEU A 58 0.23 18.99 0.86
N CYS A 59 -0.68 18.13 0.40
CA CYS A 59 -1.00 18.00 -1.02
C CYS A 59 -1.60 19.29 -1.61
N LYS A 60 -2.44 20.01 -0.86
CA LYS A 60 -2.95 21.33 -1.29
C LYS A 60 -1.83 22.35 -1.50
N GLU A 61 -0.81 22.32 -0.64
CA GLU A 61 0.33 23.23 -0.72
C GLU A 61 1.34 22.82 -1.81
N THR A 62 1.49 21.53 -2.09
CA THR A 62 2.53 21.01 -2.97
C THR A 62 2.03 20.62 -4.36
N LEU A 63 0.85 19.99 -4.50
CA LEU A 63 0.36 19.45 -5.76
C LEU A 63 -0.52 20.46 -6.53
N LEU A 64 -1.44 21.16 -5.87
CA LEU A 64 -2.32 22.12 -6.54
C LEU A 64 -1.58 23.25 -7.27
N PRO A 65 -0.49 23.87 -6.71
CA PRO A 65 0.27 24.90 -7.42
C PRO A 65 0.96 24.42 -8.68
N LEU A 66 1.20 23.11 -8.81
CA LEU A 66 1.77 22.48 -10.00
C LEU A 66 0.74 22.21 -11.10
N GLY A 67 -0.55 22.35 -10.79
CA GLY A 67 -1.65 22.08 -11.73
C GLY A 67 -2.13 20.62 -11.71
N ILE A 68 -1.74 19.84 -10.69
CA ILE A 68 -2.26 18.49 -10.45
C ILE A 68 -3.69 18.60 -9.87
N ASP A 69 -4.64 17.81 -10.39
CA ASP A 69 -6.03 17.76 -9.88
C ASP A 69 -6.05 16.95 -8.56
N PHE A 70 -5.82 17.63 -7.45
CA PHE A 70 -5.89 17.03 -6.12
C PHE A 70 -7.28 17.16 -5.50
N ARG A 71 -7.82 16.05 -5.00
CA ARG A 71 -9.13 16.03 -4.31
C ARG A 71 -9.02 15.25 -3.00
N ALA A 72 -9.56 15.81 -1.92
CA ALA A 72 -9.66 15.10 -0.64
C ALA A 72 -10.72 14.00 -0.74
N GLY A 73 -10.36 12.78 -0.37
CA GLY A 73 -11.25 11.62 -0.39
C GLY A 73 -10.52 10.35 0.05
N ASP A 74 -11.28 9.45 0.67
CA ASP A 74 -10.79 8.15 1.16
C ASP A 74 -10.97 7.10 0.05
N GLY A 75 -9.89 6.38 -0.28
CA GLY A 75 -9.90 5.37 -1.34
C GLY A 75 -10.92 4.25 -1.18
N LYS A 76 -11.35 3.95 0.07
CA LYS A 76 -12.42 2.97 0.33
C LYS A 76 -13.83 3.45 -0.01
N ASP A 77 -14.02 4.77 -0.15
CA ASP A 77 -15.30 5.39 -0.49
C ASP A 77 -15.44 5.63 -1.99
N VAL A 78 -16.47 6.35 -2.40
CA VAL A 78 -16.64 6.84 -3.77
C VAL A 78 -15.88 8.16 -3.90
N LEU A 79 -14.83 8.18 -4.70
CA LEU A 79 -14.00 9.36 -4.92
C LEU A 79 -14.71 10.36 -5.86
N PRO A 80 -14.47 11.67 -5.68
CA PRO A 80 -15.14 12.72 -6.42
C PRO A 80 -14.57 12.95 -7.84
N PHE A 81 -14.38 11.87 -8.59
CA PHE A 81 -13.94 11.89 -9.99
C PHE A 81 -15.01 11.29 -10.90
N ASP A 82 -15.00 11.69 -12.18
CA ASP A 82 -15.97 11.26 -13.16
C ASP A 82 -15.76 9.79 -13.61
N ASP A 83 -16.83 9.19 -14.14
CA ASP A 83 -16.79 7.85 -14.72
C ASP A 83 -15.88 7.84 -15.95
N GLY A 84 -15.06 6.80 -16.09
CA GLY A 84 -14.17 6.65 -17.25
C GLY A 84 -13.17 7.80 -17.43
N ALA A 85 -12.75 8.44 -16.35
CA ALA A 85 -11.84 9.59 -16.41
C ALA A 85 -10.38 9.20 -16.64
N PHE A 86 -9.97 8.03 -16.18
CA PHE A 86 -8.56 7.67 -16.08
C PHE A 86 -8.15 6.51 -16.99
N ASP A 87 -6.95 6.63 -17.56
CA ASP A 87 -6.28 5.56 -18.31
C ASP A 87 -5.49 4.64 -17.37
N MET A 88 -4.99 5.21 -16.25
CA MET A 88 -4.28 4.47 -15.22
C MET A 88 -4.66 4.97 -13.84
N ILE A 89 -4.90 4.04 -12.91
CA ILE A 89 -5.06 4.32 -11.49
C ILE A 89 -3.98 3.51 -10.76
N ILE A 90 -3.29 4.17 -9.83
CA ILE A 90 -2.29 3.55 -8.95
C ILE A 90 -2.68 3.72 -7.49
N ASN A 91 -2.26 2.79 -6.66
CA ASN A 91 -2.43 2.85 -5.21
C ASN A 91 -1.31 2.06 -4.53
N ARG A 92 -0.78 2.58 -3.43
CA ARG A 92 0.27 1.90 -2.69
C ARG A 92 0.03 1.98 -1.19
N HIS A 93 -0.15 0.80 -0.55
CA HIS A 93 -0.34 0.64 0.90
C HIS A 93 -1.57 1.36 1.48
N GLY A 94 -2.54 1.70 0.64
CA GLY A 94 -3.78 2.36 1.03
C GLY A 94 -5.02 1.55 0.66
N ASP A 95 -6.15 1.90 1.25
CA ASP A 95 -7.44 1.28 0.95
C ASP A 95 -7.96 1.69 -0.43
N PHE A 96 -8.78 0.84 -1.04
CA PHE A 96 -9.46 1.16 -2.30
C PHE A 96 -10.78 0.43 -2.46
N ASN A 97 -11.70 1.08 -3.17
CA ASN A 97 -12.99 0.51 -3.55
C ASN A 97 -12.94 -0.03 -4.98
N VAL A 98 -13.00 -1.34 -5.15
CA VAL A 98 -12.87 -1.99 -6.47
C VAL A 98 -13.96 -1.53 -7.44
N ASN A 99 -15.20 -1.31 -6.95
CA ASN A 99 -16.30 -0.81 -7.79
C ASN A 99 -16.02 0.63 -8.26
N ASP A 100 -15.43 1.46 -7.39
CA ASP A 100 -15.11 2.84 -7.73
C ASP A 100 -13.93 2.92 -8.71
N ILE A 101 -12.91 2.07 -8.54
CA ILE A 101 -11.84 1.90 -9.52
C ILE A 101 -12.41 1.49 -10.88
N HIS A 102 -13.34 0.51 -10.90
CA HIS A 102 -14.01 0.09 -12.14
C HIS A 102 -14.77 1.25 -12.79
N ARG A 103 -15.48 2.05 -12.00
CA ARG A 103 -16.22 3.22 -12.48
C ARG A 103 -15.30 4.27 -13.11
N MET A 104 -14.22 4.63 -12.41
CA MET A 104 -13.32 5.72 -12.82
C MET A 104 -12.39 5.35 -13.98
N LEU A 105 -12.06 4.06 -14.16
CA LEU A 105 -11.23 3.61 -15.27
C LEU A 105 -12.00 3.63 -16.60
N LYS A 106 -11.32 4.07 -17.64
CA LYS A 106 -11.74 3.84 -19.05
C LYS A 106 -11.68 2.35 -19.39
N ASP A 107 -12.42 1.95 -20.41
CA ASP A 107 -12.25 0.62 -20.99
C ASP A 107 -10.80 0.45 -21.49
N GLY A 108 -10.17 -0.67 -21.14
CA GLY A 108 -8.75 -0.90 -21.37
C GLY A 108 -7.81 -0.18 -20.40
N GLY A 109 -8.34 0.59 -19.46
CA GLY A 109 -7.55 1.25 -18.41
C GLY A 109 -6.92 0.27 -17.43
N ILE A 110 -5.81 0.67 -16.82
CA ILE A 110 -4.97 -0.19 -15.98
C ILE A 110 -5.05 0.26 -14.53
N PHE A 111 -5.22 -0.69 -13.60
CA PHE A 111 -5.02 -0.50 -12.17
C PHE A 111 -3.77 -1.24 -11.72
N ILE A 112 -2.90 -0.55 -10.96
CA ILE A 112 -1.67 -1.11 -10.38
C ILE A 112 -1.66 -0.82 -8.89
N THR A 113 -1.56 -1.87 -8.07
CA THR A 113 -1.44 -1.69 -6.62
C THR A 113 -0.35 -2.57 -6.03
N GLU A 114 0.37 -2.00 -5.04
CA GLU A 114 1.26 -2.72 -4.13
C GLU A 114 0.71 -2.60 -2.72
N GLN A 115 0.52 -3.72 -2.03
CA GLN A 115 -0.15 -3.77 -0.74
C GLN A 115 0.66 -4.48 0.33
N VAL A 116 0.40 -4.07 1.56
CA VAL A 116 0.79 -4.82 2.76
C VAL A 116 -0.20 -5.97 2.93
N GLY A 117 0.29 -7.20 3.00
CA GLY A 117 -0.58 -8.37 3.19
C GLY A 117 -0.94 -8.62 4.65
N ALA A 118 -1.98 -9.43 4.88
CA ALA A 118 -2.57 -9.71 6.19
C ALA A 118 -1.59 -10.30 7.22
N GLU A 119 -0.57 -11.03 6.77
CA GLU A 119 0.42 -11.68 7.65
C GLU A 119 1.68 -10.83 7.88
N ASN A 120 1.61 -9.54 7.57
CA ASN A 120 2.76 -8.65 7.77
C ASN A 120 3.17 -8.60 9.25
N ASP A 121 4.47 -8.72 9.51
CA ASP A 121 5.08 -8.60 10.84
C ASP A 121 4.52 -9.56 11.93
N ARG A 122 3.80 -10.60 11.52
CA ARG A 122 3.02 -11.45 12.43
C ARG A 122 3.85 -12.06 13.55
N GLU A 123 5.05 -12.54 13.26
CA GLU A 123 5.96 -13.12 14.26
C GLU A 123 6.40 -12.09 15.31
N LEU A 124 6.62 -10.84 14.88
CA LEU A 124 7.00 -9.74 15.77
C LEU A 124 5.83 -9.29 16.66
N VAL A 125 4.64 -9.21 16.08
CA VAL A 125 3.41 -8.91 16.82
C VAL A 125 3.17 -9.97 17.89
N GLU A 126 3.23 -11.26 17.54
CA GLU A 126 3.06 -12.36 18.49
C GLU A 126 4.16 -12.41 19.56
N LEU A 127 5.39 -12.06 19.22
CA LEU A 127 6.49 -11.93 20.17
C LEU A 127 6.17 -10.87 21.24
N LEU A 128 5.67 -9.70 20.82
CA LEU A 128 5.48 -8.56 21.72
C LEU A 128 4.10 -8.52 22.40
N LEU A 129 3.04 -8.97 21.72
CA LEU A 129 1.65 -8.88 22.22
C LEU A 129 1.03 -10.25 22.55
N GLY A 130 1.60 -11.36 22.05
CA GLY A 130 0.97 -12.68 22.06
C GLY A 130 0.03 -12.85 20.87
N LYS A 131 -0.80 -13.89 20.93
CA LYS A 131 -1.81 -14.12 19.88
C LYS A 131 -2.80 -12.98 19.86
N THR A 132 -2.92 -12.33 18.71
CA THR A 132 -3.87 -11.27 18.41
C THR A 132 -4.57 -11.60 17.10
N GLU A 133 -5.71 -10.98 16.86
CA GLU A 133 -6.37 -11.03 15.55
C GLU A 133 -5.54 -10.31 14.50
N LEU A 134 -5.74 -10.66 13.24
CA LEU A 134 -5.15 -9.93 12.12
C LEU A 134 -5.84 -8.57 12.00
N PRO A 135 -5.10 -7.45 11.86
CA PRO A 135 -5.73 -6.14 11.71
C PRO A 135 -6.51 -6.02 10.39
N PHE A 136 -6.03 -6.70 9.34
CA PHE A 136 -6.62 -6.70 8.01
C PHE A 136 -6.78 -8.13 7.49
N PRO A 137 -7.77 -8.92 7.99
CA PRO A 137 -7.83 -10.36 7.75
C PRO A 137 -8.15 -10.76 6.29
N GLU A 138 -8.60 -9.83 5.46
CA GLU A 138 -8.89 -10.07 4.04
C GLU A 138 -7.80 -9.55 3.09
N GLN A 139 -6.72 -8.98 3.61
CA GLN A 139 -5.67 -8.35 2.80
C GLN A 139 -4.70 -9.39 2.21
N TYR A 140 -5.20 -10.21 1.29
CA TYR A 140 -4.47 -11.22 0.54
C TYR A 140 -4.55 -10.97 -0.97
N LEU A 141 -3.50 -11.38 -1.69
CA LEU A 141 -3.48 -11.30 -3.15
C LEU A 141 -4.66 -12.03 -3.80
N ASP A 142 -4.96 -13.26 -3.34
CA ASP A 142 -6.05 -14.05 -3.91
C ASP A 142 -7.41 -13.37 -3.71
N THR A 143 -7.67 -12.81 -2.52
CA THR A 143 -8.90 -12.03 -2.25
C THR A 143 -9.01 -10.82 -3.20
N ALA A 144 -7.89 -10.08 -3.41
CA ALA A 144 -7.88 -8.96 -4.34
C ALA A 144 -8.15 -9.43 -5.78
N ARG A 145 -7.47 -10.50 -6.23
CA ARG A 145 -7.67 -11.07 -7.58
C ARG A 145 -9.12 -11.49 -7.83
N GLU A 146 -9.75 -12.18 -6.85
CA GLU A 146 -11.14 -12.58 -6.94
C GLU A 146 -12.06 -11.38 -7.13
N LYS A 147 -11.95 -10.35 -6.27
CA LYS A 147 -12.76 -9.13 -6.33
C LYS A 147 -12.65 -8.41 -7.68
N PHE A 148 -11.43 -8.28 -8.23
CA PHE A 148 -11.24 -7.65 -9.53
C PHE A 148 -11.75 -8.54 -10.69
N SER A 149 -11.51 -9.85 -10.63
CA SER A 149 -12.00 -10.79 -11.65
C SER A 149 -13.52 -10.85 -11.72
N GLU A 150 -14.22 -10.78 -10.58
CA GLU A 150 -15.70 -10.74 -10.51
C GLU A 150 -16.28 -9.50 -11.21
N LEU A 151 -15.57 -8.38 -11.23
CA LEU A 151 -15.94 -7.17 -11.96
C LEU A 151 -15.47 -7.15 -13.43
N GLY A 152 -14.92 -8.26 -13.93
CA GLY A 152 -14.52 -8.40 -15.31
C GLY A 152 -13.15 -7.80 -15.66
N PHE A 153 -12.30 -7.57 -14.66
CA PHE A 153 -10.91 -7.21 -14.94
C PHE A 153 -10.10 -8.42 -15.43
N GLU A 154 -9.23 -8.18 -16.38
CA GLU A 154 -8.16 -9.10 -16.75
C GLU A 154 -6.96 -8.90 -15.81
N ILE A 155 -6.50 -9.97 -15.17
CA ILE A 155 -5.29 -9.93 -14.33
C ILE A 155 -4.06 -10.06 -15.21
N LEU A 156 -3.25 -9.01 -15.28
CA LEU A 156 -2.05 -8.95 -16.11
C LEU A 156 -0.81 -9.43 -15.38
N ASP A 157 -0.71 -9.12 -14.07
CA ASP A 157 0.40 -9.55 -13.20
C ASP A 157 -0.11 -9.67 -11.76
N ALA A 158 0.34 -10.69 -11.05
CA ALA A 158 -0.03 -10.93 -9.67
C ALA A 158 1.12 -11.62 -8.95
N ARG A 159 1.74 -10.96 -7.99
CA ARG A 159 2.92 -11.44 -7.25
C ARG A 159 2.74 -11.24 -5.77
N GLU A 160 3.17 -12.21 -4.99
CA GLU A 160 3.15 -12.15 -3.53
C GLU A 160 4.51 -12.58 -3.01
N CYS A 161 4.96 -11.97 -1.93
CA CYS A 161 6.21 -12.35 -1.30
C CYS A 161 6.18 -12.16 0.22
N PHE A 162 6.96 -13.00 0.89
CA PHE A 162 7.32 -12.89 2.28
C PHE A 162 8.84 -12.68 2.36
N ARG A 163 9.27 -11.58 2.97
CA ARG A 163 10.68 -11.20 3.05
C ARG A 163 11.09 -11.03 4.51
N PRO A 164 12.30 -11.43 4.90
CA PRO A 164 12.75 -11.24 6.26
C PRO A 164 12.93 -9.76 6.60
N ILE A 165 12.50 -9.39 7.81
CA ILE A 165 12.91 -8.17 8.49
C ILE A 165 13.66 -8.56 9.75
N LYS A 166 14.81 -7.94 10.01
CA LYS A 166 15.73 -8.34 11.06
C LYS A 166 16.03 -7.17 12.00
N PHE A 167 16.00 -7.44 13.29
CA PHE A 167 16.31 -6.49 14.34
C PHE A 167 17.51 -6.98 15.13
N TYR A 168 18.52 -6.14 15.24
CA TYR A 168 19.77 -6.43 15.95
C TYR A 168 19.85 -5.71 17.32
N ASP A 169 18.78 -5.02 17.69
CA ASP A 169 18.58 -4.47 19.05
C ASP A 169 17.08 -4.34 19.35
N VAL A 170 16.72 -4.46 20.62
CA VAL A 170 15.32 -4.38 21.07
C VAL A 170 14.80 -2.93 21.00
N GLY A 171 15.67 -1.93 21.06
CA GLY A 171 15.26 -0.53 20.91
C GLY A 171 14.70 -0.23 19.53
N ALA A 172 15.33 -0.78 18.47
CA ALA A 172 14.80 -0.67 17.11
C ALA A 172 13.43 -1.37 16.97
N LEU A 173 13.26 -2.55 17.58
CA LEU A 173 11.96 -3.25 17.60
C LEU A 173 10.88 -2.46 18.36
N VAL A 174 11.23 -1.84 19.50
CA VAL A 174 10.32 -0.97 20.25
C VAL A 174 9.92 0.26 19.43
N TRP A 175 10.88 0.89 18.75
CA TRP A 175 10.60 2.03 17.88
C TRP A 175 9.67 1.63 16.74
N PHE A 176 9.96 0.50 16.07
CA PHE A 176 9.14 -0.04 15.00
C PHE A 176 7.70 -0.30 15.45
N ALA A 177 7.50 -1.00 16.58
CA ALA A 177 6.17 -1.28 17.12
C ALA A 177 5.37 -0.01 17.51
N ARG A 178 6.07 1.11 17.76
CA ARG A 178 5.44 2.40 18.11
C ARG A 178 4.98 3.19 16.88
N ILE A 179 5.66 3.06 15.75
CA ILE A 179 5.30 3.83 14.53
C ILE A 179 4.22 3.15 13.70
N ILE A 180 4.01 1.84 13.86
CA ILE A 180 2.98 1.08 13.14
C ILE A 180 1.94 0.54 14.13
N GLU A 181 1.26 1.48 14.82
CA GLU A 181 0.31 1.18 15.90
C GLU A 181 -0.83 0.25 15.46
N TRP A 182 -1.23 0.29 14.18
CA TRP A 182 -2.27 -0.58 13.63
C TRP A 182 -1.85 -2.06 13.58
N GLU A 183 -0.56 -2.37 13.42
CA GLU A 183 -0.02 -3.74 13.51
C GLU A 183 0.19 -4.17 14.97
N PHE A 184 0.57 -3.23 15.84
CA PHE A 184 0.88 -3.46 17.26
C PHE A 184 -0.12 -2.78 18.19
N PRO A 185 -1.42 -3.15 18.16
CA PRO A 185 -2.47 -2.45 18.89
C PRO A 185 -2.24 -2.46 20.40
N GLY A 186 -2.20 -1.26 20.97
CA GLY A 186 -2.00 -1.06 22.41
C GLY A 186 -0.62 -1.46 22.93
N PHE A 187 0.38 -1.49 22.07
CA PHE A 187 1.77 -1.68 22.50
C PHE A 187 2.23 -0.54 23.39
N SER A 188 2.84 -0.89 24.52
CA SER A 188 3.68 0.02 25.32
C SER A 188 4.81 -0.76 26.00
N VAL A 189 5.90 -0.08 26.30
CA VAL A 189 7.06 -0.70 26.97
C VAL A 189 6.66 -1.26 28.34
N GLU A 190 5.82 -0.54 29.08
CA GLU A 190 5.35 -0.93 30.40
C GLU A 190 4.49 -2.20 30.32
N ARG A 191 3.52 -2.22 29.42
CA ARG A 191 2.60 -3.34 29.23
C ARG A 191 3.34 -4.60 28.73
N CYS A 192 4.29 -4.41 27.82
CA CYS A 192 4.99 -5.51 27.14
C CYS A 192 6.35 -5.83 27.78
N LYS A 193 6.67 -5.33 28.98
CA LYS A 193 7.97 -5.45 29.62
C LYS A 193 8.51 -6.88 29.65
N ASP A 194 7.72 -7.85 30.08
CA ASP A 194 8.19 -9.24 30.20
C ASP A 194 8.47 -9.86 28.83
N ARG A 195 7.69 -9.47 27.81
CA ARG A 195 7.89 -9.91 26.42
C ARG A 195 9.10 -9.24 25.79
N LEU A 196 9.37 -7.98 26.09
CA LEU A 196 10.59 -7.28 25.67
C LEU A 196 11.85 -7.91 26.32
N LEU A 197 11.76 -8.31 27.61
CA LEU A 197 12.83 -9.05 28.25
C LEU A 197 13.05 -10.45 27.63
N HIS A 198 11.97 -11.08 27.19
CA HIS A 198 12.06 -12.33 26.44
C HIS A 198 12.71 -12.11 25.05
N ALA A 199 12.28 -11.08 24.32
CA ALA A 199 12.88 -10.68 23.06
C ALA A 199 14.40 -10.39 23.20
N GLN A 200 14.80 -9.71 24.29
CA GLN A 200 16.21 -9.46 24.60
C GLN A 200 17.00 -10.77 24.82
N LYS A 201 16.40 -11.76 25.51
CA LYS A 201 17.04 -13.07 25.70
C LYS A 201 17.20 -13.80 24.35
N LEU A 202 16.16 -13.79 23.50
CA LEU A 202 16.25 -14.37 22.15
C LEU A 202 17.34 -13.70 21.33
N LEU A 203 17.42 -12.37 21.38
CA LEU A 203 18.48 -11.61 20.70
C LEU A 203 19.87 -12.01 21.17
N MET A 204 20.06 -12.16 22.49
CA MET A 204 21.37 -12.61 23.07
C MET A 204 21.73 -14.04 22.65
N GLN A 205 20.76 -14.91 22.46
CA GLN A 205 20.96 -16.31 22.08
C GLN A 205 21.22 -16.47 20.58
N ASN A 206 20.46 -15.74 19.75
CA ASN A 206 20.41 -15.94 18.30
C ASN A 206 21.18 -14.86 17.52
N GLY A 207 21.54 -13.75 18.16
CA GLY A 207 22.18 -12.58 17.53
C GLY A 207 21.23 -11.70 16.72
N VAL A 208 19.96 -12.13 16.55
CA VAL A 208 18.95 -11.43 15.74
C VAL A 208 17.54 -11.80 16.20
N ILE A 209 16.60 -10.85 16.06
CA ILE A 209 15.15 -11.10 16.08
C ILE A 209 14.69 -10.96 14.64
N GLU A 210 14.01 -11.97 14.11
CA GLU A 210 13.55 -12.00 12.73
C GLU A 210 12.03 -12.09 12.69
N GLY A 211 11.43 -11.33 11.78
CA GLY A 211 10.03 -11.41 11.37
C GLY A 211 9.95 -11.45 9.85
N ARG A 212 8.73 -11.41 9.31
CA ARG A 212 8.50 -11.38 7.87
C ARG A 212 7.57 -10.24 7.51
N ILE A 213 7.98 -9.44 6.54
CA ILE A 213 7.07 -8.55 5.82
C ILE A 213 6.28 -9.37 4.80
N HIS A 214 5.01 -9.03 4.64
CA HIS A 214 4.14 -9.60 3.63
C HIS A 214 3.72 -8.50 2.67
N ARG A 215 4.02 -8.67 1.38
CA ARG A 215 3.66 -7.71 0.32
C ARG A 215 3.07 -8.46 -0.86
N PHE A 216 2.14 -7.80 -1.56
CA PHE A 216 1.71 -8.27 -2.87
C PHE A 216 1.55 -7.13 -3.88
N LEU A 217 1.70 -7.49 -5.13
CA LEU A 217 1.51 -6.64 -6.30
C LEU A 217 0.34 -7.20 -7.13
N LEU A 218 -0.55 -6.33 -7.58
CA LEU A 218 -1.59 -6.68 -8.54
C LEU A 218 -1.60 -5.64 -9.66
N VAL A 219 -1.56 -6.12 -10.90
CA VAL A 219 -1.76 -5.33 -12.11
C VAL A 219 -2.93 -5.92 -12.86
N CYS A 220 -3.95 -5.13 -13.11
CA CYS A 220 -5.12 -5.58 -13.87
C CYS A 220 -5.62 -4.51 -14.83
N SER A 221 -6.32 -4.94 -15.88
CA SER A 221 -6.91 -4.07 -16.88
C SER A 221 -8.42 -4.24 -16.89
N LYS A 222 -9.16 -3.12 -16.95
CA LYS A 222 -10.60 -3.14 -17.17
C LYS A 222 -10.88 -3.62 -18.59
N SER A 223 -11.52 -4.78 -18.72
CA SER A 223 -11.92 -5.30 -20.03
C SER A 223 -12.84 -4.29 -20.73
N GLY A 224 -12.57 -4.00 -22.01
CA GLY A 224 -13.47 -3.19 -22.82
C GLY A 224 -14.83 -3.88 -22.94
N THR A 225 -15.89 -3.10 -22.88
CA THR A 225 -17.23 -3.61 -23.18
C THR A 225 -17.20 -4.13 -24.62
N ALA A 226 -17.24 -5.46 -24.82
CA ALA A 226 -17.40 -5.99 -26.16
C ALA A 226 -18.68 -5.40 -26.73
N CYS A 227 -18.56 -4.53 -27.73
CA CYS A 227 -19.73 -4.14 -28.53
C CYS A 227 -20.33 -5.43 -29.08
N ARG A 228 -21.47 -5.84 -28.51
CA ARG A 228 -22.33 -6.88 -29.06
C ARG A 228 -23.18 -6.30 -30.17
#